data_b9f37604b7deb0fca7126abac4fefb58
#
_entry.id   b9f37604b7deb0fca7126abac4fefb58
#
_cell.length_a   1.000
_cell.length_b   1.000
_cell.length_c   1.000
_cell.angle_alpha   90.00
_cell.angle_beta   90.00
_cell.angle_gamma   90.00
#
_symmetry.space_group_name_H-M   'P 1'
#
loop_
_entity.id
_entity.type
_entity.pdbx_description
1 polymer ?
#
loop_
_entity_poly.entity_id
_entity_poly.type
_entity_poly.pdbx_seq_one_letter_code
_entity_poly.pdbx_strand_id
1 'polypeptide(L)'
;MNRGVMIRRGAWVLGGVAVLLWRCGYGSFPDSPLLAHEVVPALPSLPRLPPGAQFILGSPIGAIVASLFRATTETSFDLVHVGVFLGFIIVLGAILLRREGPVSAALVGAGFVGSQTSVVLLAWIGSYDVFTVGFSSMLVILRRWWALAIVGFLLSFSAFEQGLIVIAMLIVLALFGLVGRWRGFTAALVGLLVGRVVLQFWLHANDVTHDRLWFIRTTGLDVLLDQFWRSLPWLVPTALGATAVAVIVSLGSEPRWRERIVVITLLVLCLVPVAVSLDQSRVYAVLSWPIVMVVLMRYARRTEASDVERLSVLTLGLAALFPGIFVWEGRAQLAHHHLIRVLLRR
;
A
#
# COMPACT_ATOMS: atom_id res chain seq x y z
N MET A 1 3.04 -10.65 33.66
CA MET A 1 3.41 -10.97 32.26
C MET A 1 4.73 -11.73 32.27
N ASN A 2 4.77 -12.97 31.75
CA ASN A 2 5.93 -13.87 31.87
C ASN A 2 7.11 -13.31 31.01
N ARG A 3 8.32 -13.20 31.63
CA ARG A 3 9.55 -12.65 30.99
C ARG A 3 9.87 -13.33 29.65
N GLY A 4 9.65 -14.65 29.54
CA GLY A 4 9.85 -15.43 28.33
C GLY A 4 8.93 -15.01 27.17
N VAL A 5 7.68 -14.63 27.44
CA VAL A 5 6.71 -14.15 26.44
C VAL A 5 7.12 -12.76 25.91
N MET A 6 7.66 -11.92 26.76
CA MET A 6 8.11 -10.57 26.38
C MET A 6 9.36 -10.63 25.50
N ILE A 7 10.34 -11.48 25.82
CA ILE A 7 11.55 -11.70 25.02
C ILE A 7 11.18 -12.26 23.64
N ARG A 8 10.26 -13.24 23.58
CA ARG A 8 9.82 -13.84 22.32
C ARG A 8 9.13 -12.82 21.40
N ARG A 9 8.29 -11.94 21.97
CA ARG A 9 7.63 -10.86 21.22
C ARG A 9 8.62 -9.82 20.70
N GLY A 10 9.60 -9.43 21.51
CA GLY A 10 10.66 -8.52 21.10
C GLY A 10 11.50 -9.08 19.94
N ALA A 11 11.87 -10.35 20.01
CA ALA A 11 12.60 -11.03 18.94
C ALA A 11 11.83 -11.07 17.61
N TRP A 12 10.51 -11.26 17.66
CA TRP A 12 9.65 -11.21 16.47
C TRP A 12 9.64 -9.83 15.79
N VAL A 13 9.52 -8.77 16.58
CA VAL A 13 9.52 -7.39 16.06
C VAL A 13 10.88 -7.06 15.46
N LEU A 14 11.98 -7.36 16.16
CA LEU A 14 13.34 -7.11 15.67
C LEU A 14 13.66 -7.93 14.41
N GLY A 15 13.27 -9.20 14.38
CA GLY A 15 13.43 -10.05 13.21
C GLY A 15 12.65 -9.53 12.00
N GLY A 16 11.38 -9.10 12.22
CA GLY A 16 10.56 -8.50 11.16
C GLY A 16 11.18 -7.21 10.60
N VAL A 17 11.68 -6.33 11.46
CA VAL A 17 12.35 -5.08 11.05
C VAL A 17 13.65 -5.40 10.28
N ALA A 18 14.46 -6.34 10.76
CA ALA A 18 15.70 -6.75 10.07
C ALA A 18 15.42 -7.31 8.67
N VAL A 19 14.40 -8.18 8.54
CA VAL A 19 13.98 -8.73 7.25
C VAL A 19 13.43 -7.63 6.34
N LEU A 20 12.67 -6.68 6.89
CA LEU A 20 12.13 -5.56 6.15
C LEU A 20 13.25 -4.68 5.56
N LEU A 21 14.22 -4.28 6.38
CA LEU A 21 15.36 -3.48 5.95
C LEU A 21 16.24 -4.21 4.94
N TRP A 22 16.47 -5.51 5.16
CA TRP A 22 17.20 -6.36 4.22
C TRP A 22 16.51 -6.42 2.84
N ARG A 23 15.19 -6.62 2.85
CA ARG A 23 14.42 -6.85 1.63
C ARG A 23 14.22 -5.59 0.80
N CYS A 24 13.90 -4.49 1.46
CA CYS A 24 13.32 -3.32 0.79
C CYS A 24 14.36 -2.26 0.43
N GLY A 25 15.50 -2.25 1.14
CA GLY A 25 16.43 -1.13 1.02
C GLY A 25 15.77 0.19 1.44
N TYR A 26 16.35 1.29 0.98
CA TYR A 26 15.88 2.65 1.20
C TYR A 26 16.02 3.43 -0.12
N GLY A 27 14.94 4.03 -0.58
CA GLY A 27 14.94 4.88 -1.78
C GLY A 27 13.98 6.06 -1.62
N SER A 28 14.39 7.23 -2.09
CA SER A 28 13.52 8.40 -2.18
C SER A 28 12.66 8.32 -3.45
N PHE A 29 11.42 8.81 -3.36
CA PHE A 29 10.54 8.93 -4.49
C PHE A 29 11.11 9.97 -5.49
N PRO A 30 11.16 9.70 -6.80
CA PRO A 30 11.78 10.59 -7.78
C PRO A 30 11.26 12.03 -7.76
N ASP A 31 9.98 12.23 -7.40
CA ASP A 31 9.37 13.55 -7.36
C ASP A 31 9.46 14.22 -5.97
N SER A 32 10.10 13.59 -4.97
CA SER A 32 10.28 14.18 -3.63
C SER A 32 10.96 15.55 -3.67
N PRO A 33 12.01 15.80 -4.48
CA PRO A 33 12.61 17.11 -4.59
C PRO A 33 11.63 18.17 -5.08
N LEU A 34 10.84 17.88 -6.12
CA LEU A 34 9.83 18.79 -6.68
C LEU A 34 8.75 19.11 -5.63
N LEU A 35 8.24 18.07 -4.94
CA LEU A 35 7.22 18.24 -3.91
C LEU A 35 7.74 19.05 -2.72
N ALA A 36 8.96 18.79 -2.25
CA ALA A 36 9.56 19.48 -1.12
C ALA A 36 9.89 20.94 -1.42
N HIS A 37 10.50 21.21 -2.57
CA HIS A 37 11.03 22.55 -2.87
C HIS A 37 10.01 23.50 -3.48
N GLU A 38 9.04 22.98 -4.24
CA GLU A 38 8.08 23.82 -4.96
C GLU A 38 6.67 23.75 -4.39
N VAL A 39 6.15 22.53 -4.08
CA VAL A 39 4.75 22.36 -3.68
C VAL A 39 4.54 22.70 -2.20
N VAL A 40 5.38 22.15 -1.31
CA VAL A 40 5.24 22.35 0.14
C VAL A 40 5.28 23.82 0.54
N PRO A 41 6.24 24.67 0.08
CA PRO A 41 6.27 26.08 0.47
C PRO A 41 5.16 26.93 -0.17
N ALA A 42 4.57 26.46 -1.27
CA ALA A 42 3.51 27.20 -1.97
C ALA A 42 2.13 27.00 -1.33
N LEU A 43 1.91 25.90 -0.58
CA LEU A 43 0.61 25.60 0.01
C LEU A 43 0.09 26.72 0.93
N PRO A 44 -1.20 27.05 0.91
CA PRO A 44 -2.30 26.32 0.26
C PRO A 44 -2.50 26.63 -1.24
N SER A 45 -1.80 27.57 -1.83
CA SER A 45 -1.77 27.79 -3.27
C SER A 45 -0.87 26.74 -3.92
N LEU A 46 -1.16 26.35 -5.18
CA LEU A 46 -0.32 25.40 -5.89
C LEU A 46 0.63 26.12 -6.85
N PRO A 47 1.88 25.66 -6.98
CA PRO A 47 2.81 26.24 -7.93
C PRO A 47 2.37 25.90 -9.37
N ARG A 48 2.72 26.75 -10.32
CA ARG A 48 2.53 26.48 -11.75
C ARG A 48 3.58 25.46 -12.20
N LEU A 49 3.22 24.19 -12.18
CA LEU A 49 4.08 23.11 -12.66
C LEU A 49 3.94 22.93 -14.18
N PRO A 50 4.99 22.44 -14.85
CA PRO A 50 4.89 22.07 -16.26
C PRO A 50 3.84 20.95 -16.44
N PRO A 51 3.18 20.86 -17.62
CA PRO A 51 2.09 19.92 -17.86
C PRO A 51 2.39 18.48 -17.44
N GLY A 52 3.59 17.99 -17.74
CA GLY A 52 4.02 16.63 -17.39
C GLY A 52 4.23 16.36 -15.89
N ALA A 53 4.24 17.39 -15.03
CA ALA A 53 4.37 17.25 -13.58
C ALA A 53 3.04 17.53 -12.84
N GLN A 54 2.04 18.13 -13.49
CA GLN A 54 0.78 18.50 -12.83
C GLN A 54 -0.01 17.31 -12.28
N PHE A 55 0.09 16.12 -12.89
CA PHE A 55 -0.63 14.92 -12.44
C PHE A 55 -0.27 14.51 -11.01
N ILE A 56 0.92 14.90 -10.50
CA ILE A 56 1.38 14.63 -9.15
C ILE A 56 0.49 15.36 -8.12
N LEU A 57 0.00 16.56 -8.51
CA LEU A 57 -0.88 17.37 -7.67
C LEU A 57 -2.25 16.72 -7.43
N GLY A 58 -2.61 15.72 -8.22
CA GLY A 58 -3.81 14.88 -7.98
C GLY A 58 -3.72 14.00 -6.73
N SER A 59 -2.56 13.95 -6.06
CA SER A 59 -2.31 13.20 -4.82
C SER A 59 -1.58 14.06 -3.76
N PRO A 60 -2.20 15.16 -3.30
CA PRO A 60 -1.49 16.20 -2.55
C PRO A 60 -1.28 15.87 -1.06
N ILE A 61 -1.82 14.76 -0.54
CA ILE A 61 -1.82 14.46 0.91
C ILE A 61 -0.42 14.50 1.51
N GLY A 62 0.59 13.97 0.80
CA GLY A 62 1.98 13.97 1.26
C GLY A 62 2.53 15.36 1.42
N ALA A 63 2.32 16.24 0.44
CA ALA A 63 2.74 17.63 0.49
C ALA A 63 1.97 18.42 1.57
N ILE A 64 0.66 18.18 1.73
CA ILE A 64 -0.16 18.80 2.78
C ILE A 64 0.37 18.42 4.17
N VAL A 65 0.64 17.14 4.42
CA VAL A 65 1.20 16.70 5.70
C VAL A 65 2.60 17.25 5.91
N ALA A 66 3.46 17.23 4.88
CA ALA A 66 4.81 17.79 4.95
C ALA A 66 4.81 19.30 5.24
N SER A 67 3.83 20.06 4.73
CA SER A 67 3.70 21.50 4.97
C SER A 67 3.41 21.82 6.44
N LEU A 68 2.67 20.97 7.16
CA LEU A 68 2.44 21.12 8.60
C LEU A 68 3.74 21.09 9.42
N PHE A 69 4.77 20.40 8.92
CA PHE A 69 6.10 20.29 9.50
C PHE A 69 7.13 21.22 8.84
N ARG A 70 6.72 22.06 7.89
CA ARG A 70 7.60 22.91 7.08
C ARG A 70 8.75 22.13 6.42
N ALA A 71 8.49 20.95 5.95
CA ALA A 71 9.47 20.02 5.36
C ALA A 71 9.77 20.43 3.90
N THR A 72 10.58 21.47 3.72
CA THR A 72 10.91 22.11 2.44
C THR A 72 12.17 21.55 1.77
N THR A 73 12.85 20.59 2.37
CA THR A 73 13.99 19.87 1.78
C THR A 73 13.61 18.42 1.52
N GLU A 74 14.23 17.79 0.53
CA GLU A 74 14.00 16.38 0.21
C GLU A 74 14.13 15.49 1.45
N THR A 75 15.22 15.63 2.22
CA THR A 75 15.44 14.84 3.42
C THR A 75 14.35 15.05 4.47
N SER A 76 13.91 16.29 4.73
CA SER A 76 12.84 16.56 5.69
C SER A 76 11.48 16.02 5.21
N PHE A 77 11.22 16.10 3.91
CA PHE A 77 10.04 15.55 3.28
C PHE A 77 9.97 14.03 3.43
N ASP A 78 11.07 13.34 3.10
CA ASP A 78 11.19 11.89 3.28
C ASP A 78 11.06 11.46 4.74
N LEU A 79 11.68 12.20 5.69
CA LEU A 79 11.54 11.92 7.12
C LEU A 79 10.09 12.04 7.61
N VAL A 80 9.31 13.00 7.11
CA VAL A 80 7.88 13.10 7.41
C VAL A 80 7.14 11.85 6.92
N HIS A 81 7.43 11.37 5.71
CA HIS A 81 6.80 10.16 5.16
C HIS A 81 7.20 8.89 5.93
N VAL A 82 8.46 8.78 6.37
CA VAL A 82 8.89 7.72 7.30
C VAL A 82 8.12 7.80 8.61
N GLY A 83 7.96 8.99 9.17
CA GLY A 83 7.17 9.21 10.39
C GLY A 83 5.71 8.78 10.21
N VAL A 84 5.08 9.12 9.08
CA VAL A 84 3.72 8.68 8.72
C VAL A 84 3.65 7.16 8.59
N PHE A 85 4.60 6.54 7.88
CA PHE A 85 4.69 5.09 7.75
C PHE A 85 4.75 4.39 9.11
N LEU A 86 5.65 4.84 10.00
CA LEU A 86 5.76 4.30 11.35
C LEU A 86 4.48 4.52 12.16
N GLY A 87 3.87 5.72 12.03
CA GLY A 87 2.58 6.02 12.65
C GLY A 87 1.48 5.05 12.21
N PHE A 88 1.36 4.77 10.92
CA PHE A 88 0.41 3.76 10.42
C PHE A 88 0.72 2.36 10.95
N ILE A 89 1.97 1.92 10.95
CA ILE A 89 2.36 0.60 11.50
C ILE A 89 1.98 0.47 12.97
N ILE A 90 2.26 1.50 13.78
CA ILE A 90 1.93 1.51 15.21
C ILE A 90 0.41 1.49 15.42
N VAL A 91 -0.33 2.37 14.74
CA VAL A 91 -1.80 2.47 14.90
C VAL A 91 -2.50 1.21 14.41
N LEU A 92 -2.16 0.72 13.22
CA LEU A 92 -2.73 -0.51 12.66
C LEU A 92 -2.37 -1.73 13.51
N GLY A 93 -1.12 -1.84 13.95
CA GLY A 93 -0.66 -2.90 14.84
C GLY A 93 -1.39 -2.88 16.18
N ALA A 94 -1.54 -1.71 16.80
CA ALA A 94 -2.26 -1.57 18.06
C ALA A 94 -3.75 -1.95 17.92
N ILE A 95 -4.41 -1.56 16.83
CA ILE A 95 -5.80 -1.92 16.58
C ILE A 95 -5.93 -3.43 16.32
N LEU A 96 -5.04 -4.02 15.52
CA LEU A 96 -5.02 -5.45 15.26
C LEU A 96 -4.80 -6.25 16.55
N LEU A 97 -3.80 -5.88 17.36
CA LEU A 97 -3.52 -6.53 18.64
C LEU A 97 -4.71 -6.51 19.59
N ARG A 98 -5.42 -5.37 19.67
CA ARG A 98 -6.59 -5.21 20.54
C ARG A 98 -7.83 -5.95 20.06
N ARG A 99 -8.03 -6.06 18.73
CA ARG A 99 -9.27 -6.59 18.14
C ARG A 99 -9.20 -8.02 17.67
N GLU A 100 -8.05 -8.41 17.13
CA GLU A 100 -7.84 -9.72 16.49
C GLU A 100 -6.89 -10.62 17.30
N GLY A 101 -6.24 -10.02 18.30
CA GLY A 101 -5.27 -10.73 19.14
C GLY A 101 -3.85 -10.80 18.54
N PRO A 102 -2.88 -11.26 19.35
CA PRO A 102 -1.47 -11.21 18.98
C PRO A 102 -1.11 -12.14 17.81
N VAL A 103 -1.75 -13.28 17.69
CA VAL A 103 -1.47 -14.29 16.66
C VAL A 103 -1.90 -13.75 15.27
N SER A 104 -3.11 -13.18 15.18
CA SER A 104 -3.59 -12.55 13.94
C SER A 104 -2.72 -11.34 13.55
N ALA A 105 -2.35 -10.52 14.54
CA ALA A 105 -1.47 -9.37 14.29
C ALA A 105 -0.09 -9.81 13.79
N ALA A 106 0.47 -10.90 14.31
CA ALA A 106 1.74 -11.47 13.87
C ALA A 106 1.66 -11.96 12.42
N LEU A 107 0.59 -12.67 12.02
CA LEU A 107 0.42 -13.14 10.64
C LEU A 107 0.25 -12.00 9.65
N VAL A 108 -0.57 -11.00 9.98
CA VAL A 108 -0.74 -9.80 9.13
C VAL A 108 0.57 -9.02 9.03
N GLY A 109 1.32 -8.88 10.13
CA GLY A 109 2.63 -8.25 10.15
C GLY A 109 3.66 -9.02 9.31
N ALA A 110 3.74 -10.34 9.46
CA ALA A 110 4.59 -11.19 8.64
C ALA A 110 4.21 -11.12 7.16
N GLY A 111 2.91 -11.13 6.86
CA GLY A 111 2.39 -10.92 5.52
C GLY A 111 2.77 -9.56 4.96
N PHE A 112 2.68 -8.49 5.75
CA PHE A 112 3.12 -7.16 5.31
C PHE A 112 4.62 -7.14 4.97
N VAL A 113 5.48 -7.64 5.88
CA VAL A 113 6.94 -7.72 5.67
C VAL A 113 7.27 -8.57 4.44
N GLY A 114 6.56 -9.69 4.24
CA GLY A 114 6.74 -10.59 3.08
C GLY A 114 6.16 -10.06 1.77
N SER A 115 5.30 -9.04 1.81
CA SER A 115 4.55 -8.56 0.64
C SER A 115 5.36 -7.64 -0.27
N GLN A 116 4.86 -7.48 -1.49
CA GLN A 116 5.33 -6.44 -2.42
C GLN A 116 5.03 -5.04 -1.90
N THR A 117 3.99 -4.87 -1.08
CA THR A 117 3.58 -3.59 -0.51
C THR A 117 4.68 -2.97 0.35
N SER A 118 5.34 -3.77 1.20
CA SER A 118 6.46 -3.27 2.02
C SER A 118 7.66 -2.85 1.17
N VAL A 119 7.94 -3.59 0.10
CA VAL A 119 9.02 -3.27 -0.85
C VAL A 119 8.77 -1.91 -1.50
N VAL A 120 7.58 -1.70 -2.01
CA VAL A 120 7.20 -0.45 -2.70
C VAL A 120 7.27 0.75 -1.74
N LEU A 121 6.71 0.62 -0.53
CA LEU A 121 6.66 1.73 0.43
C LEU A 121 8.04 2.19 0.90
N LEU A 122 9.02 1.29 0.97
CA LEU A 122 10.37 1.61 1.41
C LEU A 122 11.32 1.93 0.25
N ALA A 123 11.08 1.37 -0.94
CA ALA A 123 11.84 1.73 -2.13
C ALA A 123 11.48 3.14 -2.64
N TRP A 124 10.29 3.67 -2.29
CA TRP A 124 9.77 4.95 -2.75
C TRP A 124 9.22 5.79 -1.60
N ILE A 125 10.09 6.10 -0.64
CA ILE A 125 9.78 6.99 0.48
C ILE A 125 9.53 8.39 -0.09
N GLY A 126 8.50 9.08 0.43
CA GLY A 126 8.03 10.36 -0.13
C GLY A 126 6.84 10.20 -1.07
N SER A 127 6.55 8.98 -1.55
CA SER A 127 5.34 8.71 -2.34
C SER A 127 4.07 8.77 -1.49
N TYR A 128 2.96 9.18 -2.11
CA TYR A 128 1.63 9.14 -1.50
C TYR A 128 1.11 7.72 -1.19
N ASP A 129 1.81 6.68 -1.64
CA ASP A 129 1.39 5.29 -1.41
C ASP A 129 1.33 4.90 0.06
N VAL A 130 2.18 5.49 0.89
CA VAL A 130 2.12 5.26 2.35
C VAL A 130 0.75 5.63 2.92
N PHE A 131 0.16 6.73 2.46
CA PHE A 131 -1.18 7.14 2.85
C PHE A 131 -2.24 6.22 2.26
N THR A 132 -2.10 5.87 0.98
CA THR A 132 -3.05 4.98 0.27
C THR A 132 -3.12 3.61 0.94
N VAL A 133 -1.98 2.99 1.23
CA VAL A 133 -1.91 1.68 1.92
C VAL A 133 -2.38 1.80 3.37
N GLY A 134 -1.99 2.86 4.09
CA GLY A 134 -2.43 3.10 5.45
C GLY A 134 -3.94 3.25 5.56
N PHE A 135 -4.55 4.12 4.74
CA PHE A 135 -6.00 4.32 4.72
C PHE A 135 -6.75 3.08 4.22
N SER A 136 -6.27 2.40 3.19
CA SER A 136 -6.85 1.16 2.71
C SER A 136 -6.85 0.07 3.79
N SER A 137 -5.78 -0.05 4.56
CA SER A 137 -5.70 -0.95 5.72
C SER A 137 -6.69 -0.54 6.82
N MET A 138 -6.85 0.78 7.07
CA MET A 138 -7.84 1.28 8.02
C MET A 138 -9.27 0.95 7.59
N LEU A 139 -9.60 0.97 6.28
CA LEU A 139 -10.90 0.51 5.78
C LEU A 139 -11.19 -0.93 6.18
N VAL A 140 -10.17 -1.80 6.19
CA VAL A 140 -10.34 -3.22 6.57
C VAL A 140 -10.59 -3.38 8.07
N ILE A 141 -9.93 -2.63 8.95
CA ILE A 141 -9.97 -2.84 10.40
C ILE A 141 -10.96 -1.96 11.16
N LEU A 142 -11.31 -0.75 10.67
CA LEU A 142 -12.26 0.14 11.33
C LEU A 142 -13.69 -0.38 11.20
N ARG A 143 -14.53 -0.13 12.24
CA ARG A 143 -15.90 -0.64 12.30
C ARG A 143 -16.98 0.45 12.22
N ARG A 144 -16.64 1.68 12.60
CA ARG A 144 -17.60 2.79 12.67
C ARG A 144 -17.75 3.41 11.28
N TRP A 145 -18.98 3.53 10.81
CA TRP A 145 -19.29 4.05 9.48
C TRP A 145 -18.74 5.47 9.24
N TRP A 146 -18.82 6.34 10.24
CA TRP A 146 -18.30 7.71 10.15
C TRP A 146 -16.77 7.74 10.02
N ALA A 147 -16.06 6.84 10.74
CA ALA A 147 -14.61 6.72 10.61
C ALA A 147 -14.20 6.21 9.22
N LEU A 148 -14.99 5.27 8.65
CA LEU A 148 -14.81 4.80 7.28
C LEU A 148 -15.07 5.91 6.26
N ALA A 149 -16.08 6.77 6.47
CA ALA A 149 -16.34 7.93 5.63
C ALA A 149 -15.17 8.93 5.66
N ILE A 150 -14.62 9.24 6.85
CA ILE A 150 -13.43 10.09 6.98
C ILE A 150 -12.21 9.48 6.26
N VAL A 151 -11.96 8.18 6.45
CA VAL A 151 -10.86 7.49 5.76
C VAL A 151 -11.06 7.51 4.25
N GLY A 152 -12.29 7.32 3.76
CA GLY A 152 -12.62 7.46 2.34
C GLY A 152 -12.33 8.87 1.82
N PHE A 153 -12.73 9.90 2.57
CA PHE A 153 -12.44 11.30 2.24
C PHE A 153 -10.92 11.54 2.12
N LEU A 154 -10.13 11.12 3.10
CA LEU A 154 -8.67 11.26 3.09
C LEU A 154 -8.01 10.46 1.94
N LEU A 155 -8.57 9.30 1.61
CA LEU A 155 -8.08 8.45 0.53
C LEU A 155 -8.20 9.15 -0.83
N SER A 156 -9.17 10.04 -1.03
CA SER A 156 -9.30 10.84 -2.25
C SER A 156 -8.14 11.80 -2.49
N PHE A 157 -7.51 12.28 -1.42
CA PHE A 157 -6.34 13.17 -1.47
C PHE A 157 -5.02 12.40 -1.62
N SER A 158 -5.02 11.08 -1.41
CA SER A 158 -3.85 10.23 -1.67
C SER A 158 -3.88 9.61 -3.07
N ALA A 159 -4.92 8.86 -3.41
CA ALA A 159 -5.07 8.22 -4.72
C ALA A 159 -6.54 7.86 -4.96
N PHE A 160 -7.30 8.79 -5.55
CA PHE A 160 -8.74 8.62 -5.76
C PHE A 160 -9.09 7.35 -6.53
N GLU A 161 -8.42 7.10 -7.68
CA GLU A 161 -8.72 5.97 -8.56
C GLU A 161 -8.43 4.63 -7.86
N GLN A 162 -7.32 4.54 -7.16
CA GLN A 162 -6.96 3.34 -6.38
C GLN A 162 -7.91 3.16 -5.21
N GLY A 163 -8.27 4.25 -4.51
CA GLY A 163 -9.24 4.24 -3.43
C GLY A 163 -10.61 3.75 -3.86
N LEU A 164 -11.08 4.18 -5.04
CA LEU A 164 -12.34 3.73 -5.62
C LEU A 164 -12.34 2.22 -5.88
N ILE A 165 -11.27 1.71 -6.49
CA ILE A 165 -11.11 0.29 -6.78
C ILE A 165 -11.06 -0.52 -5.48
N VAL A 166 -10.27 -0.09 -4.48
CA VAL A 166 -10.17 -0.76 -3.18
C VAL A 166 -11.53 -0.83 -2.48
N ILE A 167 -12.27 0.29 -2.43
CA ILE A 167 -13.59 0.31 -1.78
C ILE A 167 -14.57 -0.60 -2.53
N ALA A 168 -14.57 -0.58 -3.87
CA ALA A 168 -15.41 -1.47 -4.67
C ALA A 168 -15.10 -2.94 -4.38
N MET A 169 -13.82 -3.32 -4.33
CA MET A 169 -13.40 -4.69 -3.99
C MET A 169 -13.83 -5.08 -2.56
N LEU A 170 -13.70 -4.17 -1.58
CA LEU A 170 -14.15 -4.42 -0.21
C LEU A 170 -15.67 -4.56 -0.12
N ILE A 171 -16.46 -3.83 -0.93
CA ILE A 171 -17.90 -4.03 -1.06
C ILE A 171 -18.20 -5.43 -1.60
N VAL A 172 -17.52 -5.85 -2.66
CA VAL A 172 -17.67 -7.21 -3.21
C VAL A 172 -17.35 -8.25 -2.15
N LEU A 173 -16.23 -8.14 -1.45
CA LEU A 173 -15.88 -9.05 -0.36
C LEU A 173 -16.96 -9.08 0.74
N ALA A 174 -17.58 -7.95 1.04
CA ALA A 174 -18.66 -7.86 2.02
C ALA A 174 -19.95 -8.53 1.54
N LEU A 175 -20.32 -8.40 0.26
CA LEU A 175 -21.47 -9.05 -0.33
C LEU A 175 -21.35 -10.58 -0.32
N PHE A 176 -20.12 -11.10 -0.45
CA PHE A 176 -19.84 -12.54 -0.34
C PHE A 176 -19.58 -13.01 1.11
N GLY A 177 -19.80 -12.13 2.11
CA GLY A 177 -19.68 -12.49 3.53
C GLY A 177 -18.25 -12.66 4.04
N LEU A 178 -17.24 -12.24 3.26
CA LEU A 178 -15.84 -12.25 3.66
C LEU A 178 -15.52 -11.14 4.66
N VAL A 179 -16.25 -10.02 4.58
CA VAL A 179 -16.17 -8.88 5.50
C VAL A 179 -17.59 -8.39 5.82
N GLY A 180 -17.99 -8.34 7.08
CA GLY A 180 -19.37 -8.10 7.49
C GLY A 180 -19.84 -6.63 7.49
N ARG A 181 -19.46 -5.76 6.51
CA ARG A 181 -19.67 -4.29 6.67
C ARG A 181 -19.99 -3.51 5.39
N TRP A 182 -20.74 -4.03 4.48
CA TRP A 182 -21.03 -3.37 3.21
C TRP A 182 -21.54 -1.92 3.39
N ARG A 183 -22.42 -1.64 4.39
CA ARG A 183 -22.89 -0.26 4.71
C ARG A 183 -21.76 0.69 5.13
N GLY A 184 -20.74 0.18 5.81
CA GLY A 184 -19.56 0.97 6.16
C GLY A 184 -18.72 1.34 4.94
N PHE A 185 -18.59 0.43 3.99
CA PHE A 185 -17.86 0.70 2.75
C PHE A 185 -18.62 1.63 1.81
N THR A 186 -19.96 1.61 1.81
CA THR A 186 -20.74 2.63 1.11
C THR A 186 -20.54 4.02 1.72
N ALA A 187 -20.43 4.13 3.05
CA ALA A 187 -20.07 5.40 3.69
C ALA A 187 -18.64 5.86 3.31
N ALA A 188 -17.68 4.93 3.22
CA ALA A 188 -16.34 5.23 2.71
C ALA A 188 -16.37 5.71 1.26
N LEU A 189 -17.19 5.10 0.41
CA LEU A 189 -17.38 5.53 -0.98
C LEU A 189 -17.95 6.95 -1.06
N VAL A 190 -18.96 7.27 -0.25
CA VAL A 190 -19.50 8.64 -0.17
C VAL A 190 -18.42 9.61 0.27
N GLY A 191 -17.65 9.28 1.31
CA GLY A 191 -16.51 10.09 1.76
C GLY A 191 -15.49 10.33 0.65
N LEU A 192 -15.12 9.27 -0.09
CA LEU A 192 -14.20 9.34 -1.23
C LEU A 192 -14.70 10.29 -2.32
N LEU A 193 -15.99 10.18 -2.68
CA LEU A 193 -16.59 11.02 -3.72
C LEU A 193 -16.66 12.49 -3.27
N VAL A 194 -17.06 12.75 -2.03
CA VAL A 194 -17.07 14.12 -1.47
C VAL A 194 -15.63 14.68 -1.46
N GLY A 195 -14.67 13.91 -1.00
CA GLY A 195 -13.27 14.33 -1.00
C GLY A 195 -12.73 14.61 -2.42
N ARG A 196 -13.16 13.82 -3.43
CA ARG A 196 -12.81 14.08 -4.84
C ARG A 196 -13.38 15.39 -5.33
N VAL A 197 -14.62 15.69 -5.01
CA VAL A 197 -15.25 16.97 -5.38
C VAL A 197 -14.48 18.15 -4.76
N VAL A 198 -14.18 18.08 -3.46
CA VAL A 198 -13.37 19.11 -2.76
C VAL A 198 -12.00 19.27 -3.40
N LEU A 199 -11.32 18.17 -3.69
CA LEU A 199 -10.00 18.18 -4.35
C LEU A 199 -10.07 18.81 -5.74
N GLN A 200 -11.08 18.47 -6.54
CA GLN A 200 -11.25 19.04 -7.89
C GLN A 200 -11.50 20.55 -7.84
N PHE A 201 -12.34 21.04 -6.93
CA PHE A 201 -12.52 22.48 -6.74
C PHE A 201 -11.23 23.18 -6.39
N TRP A 202 -10.42 22.60 -5.50
CA TRP A 202 -9.12 23.16 -5.11
C TRP A 202 -8.11 23.15 -6.25
N LEU A 203 -8.01 22.05 -7.02
CA LEU A 203 -7.15 21.95 -8.19
C LEU A 203 -7.57 22.97 -9.27
N HIS A 204 -8.86 23.07 -9.55
CA HIS A 204 -9.40 24.04 -10.54
C HIS A 204 -9.14 25.49 -10.13
N ALA A 205 -9.31 25.82 -8.84
CA ALA A 205 -8.99 27.15 -8.30
C ALA A 205 -7.50 27.52 -8.40
N ASN A 206 -6.62 26.53 -8.62
CA ASN A 206 -5.19 26.71 -8.81
C ASN A 206 -4.72 26.44 -10.26
N ASP A 207 -5.62 26.50 -11.24
CA ASP A 207 -5.32 26.32 -12.67
C ASP A 207 -4.66 24.97 -13.03
N VAL A 208 -4.85 23.92 -12.23
CA VAL A 208 -4.34 22.58 -12.52
C VAL A 208 -5.28 21.88 -13.49
N THR A 209 -4.85 21.68 -14.72
CA THR A 209 -5.66 21.15 -15.83
C THR A 209 -5.26 19.76 -16.30
N HIS A 210 -4.05 19.30 -15.95
CA HIS A 210 -3.50 18.03 -16.41
C HIS A 210 -3.56 16.99 -15.28
N ASP A 211 -4.46 16.02 -15.43
CA ASP A 211 -4.68 14.92 -14.51
C ASP A 211 -4.01 13.61 -15.00
N ARG A 212 -4.24 12.51 -14.28
CA ARG A 212 -3.73 11.18 -14.66
C ARG A 212 -4.31 10.67 -15.98
N LEU A 213 -5.54 11.05 -16.34
CA LEU A 213 -6.13 10.67 -17.63
C LEU A 213 -5.42 11.36 -18.77
N TRP A 214 -5.01 12.62 -18.59
CA TRP A 214 -4.17 13.33 -19.55
C TRP A 214 -2.84 12.58 -19.74
N PHE A 215 -2.19 12.15 -18.66
CA PHE A 215 -0.95 11.37 -18.72
C PHE A 215 -1.12 10.06 -19.51
N ILE A 216 -2.18 9.30 -19.24
CA ILE A 216 -2.47 8.05 -19.98
C ILE A 216 -2.68 8.32 -21.47
N ARG A 217 -3.41 9.38 -21.81
CA ARG A 217 -3.66 9.78 -23.22
C ARG A 217 -2.39 10.21 -23.95
N THR A 218 -1.51 10.94 -23.27
CA THR A 218 -0.24 11.43 -23.87
C THR A 218 0.83 10.36 -23.99
N THR A 219 0.88 9.41 -23.03
CA THR A 219 1.80 8.28 -23.09
C THR A 219 1.42 7.28 -24.20
N GLY A 220 0.12 7.12 -24.45
CA GLY A 220 -0.41 6.15 -25.39
C GLY A 220 -0.72 4.78 -24.75
N LEU A 221 -1.88 4.24 -25.04
CA LEU A 221 -2.32 2.97 -24.47
C LEU A 221 -1.49 1.77 -25.00
N ASP A 222 -1.04 1.83 -26.23
CA ASP A 222 -0.17 0.85 -26.86
C ASP A 222 1.17 0.73 -26.15
N VAL A 223 1.79 1.85 -25.80
CA VAL A 223 3.04 1.88 -25.01
C VAL A 223 2.85 1.28 -23.62
N LEU A 224 1.76 1.62 -22.92
CA LEU A 224 1.44 1.10 -21.61
C LEU A 224 1.20 -0.41 -21.63
N LEU A 225 0.44 -0.90 -22.63
CA LEU A 225 0.17 -2.33 -22.81
C LEU A 225 1.44 -3.12 -23.19
N ASP A 226 2.29 -2.58 -24.06
CA ASP A 226 3.57 -3.22 -24.38
C ASP A 226 4.45 -3.37 -23.13
N GLN A 227 4.57 -2.31 -22.32
CA GLN A 227 5.29 -2.38 -21.06
C GLN A 227 4.66 -3.36 -20.07
N PHE A 228 3.33 -3.44 -19.99
CA PHE A 228 2.64 -4.42 -19.15
C PHE A 228 3.01 -5.85 -19.57
N TRP A 229 2.93 -6.19 -20.86
CA TRP A 229 3.28 -7.53 -21.35
C TRP A 229 4.73 -7.89 -21.07
N ARG A 230 5.66 -6.94 -21.23
CA ARG A 230 7.09 -7.14 -20.88
C ARG A 230 7.29 -7.34 -19.37
N SER A 231 6.47 -6.70 -18.53
CA SER A 231 6.56 -6.81 -17.08
C SER A 231 5.96 -8.09 -16.52
N LEU A 232 5.01 -8.72 -17.23
CA LEU A 232 4.20 -9.82 -16.73
C LEU A 232 5.00 -11.03 -16.21
N PRO A 233 6.09 -11.49 -16.87
CA PRO A 233 6.92 -12.58 -16.37
C PRO A 233 7.55 -12.29 -14.99
N TRP A 234 7.80 -11.04 -14.69
CA TRP A 234 8.37 -10.59 -13.43
C TRP A 234 7.30 -10.20 -12.40
N LEU A 235 6.21 -9.61 -12.87
CA LEU A 235 5.12 -9.15 -12.03
C LEU A 235 4.41 -10.32 -11.34
N VAL A 236 4.11 -11.39 -12.07
CA VAL A 236 3.38 -12.56 -11.52
C VAL A 236 4.11 -13.18 -10.32
N PRO A 237 5.41 -13.54 -10.38
CA PRO A 237 6.10 -14.12 -9.25
C PRO A 237 6.36 -13.13 -8.10
N THR A 238 6.41 -11.82 -8.39
CA THR A 238 6.69 -10.79 -7.37
C THR A 238 5.45 -10.14 -6.79
N ALA A 239 4.29 -10.30 -7.42
CA ALA A 239 3.04 -9.62 -7.11
C ALA A 239 2.66 -9.63 -5.62
N LEU A 240 2.77 -10.79 -4.98
CA LEU A 240 2.50 -10.98 -3.56
C LEU A 240 3.78 -11.18 -2.74
N GLY A 241 4.94 -11.33 -3.38
CA GLY A 241 6.20 -11.65 -2.72
C GLY A 241 6.12 -12.96 -1.91
N ALA A 242 6.83 -13.03 -0.80
CA ALA A 242 6.79 -14.19 0.11
C ALA A 242 5.40 -14.43 0.72
N THR A 243 4.55 -13.41 0.77
CA THR A 243 3.18 -13.50 1.28
C THR A 243 2.28 -14.39 0.40
N ALA A 244 2.69 -14.67 -0.85
CA ALA A 244 1.97 -15.60 -1.72
C ALA A 244 1.72 -16.94 -1.04
N VAL A 245 2.69 -17.48 -0.32
CA VAL A 245 2.55 -18.76 0.41
C VAL A 245 1.47 -18.65 1.48
N ALA A 246 1.47 -17.57 2.27
CA ALA A 246 0.44 -17.35 3.29
C ALA A 246 -0.96 -17.21 2.67
N VAL A 247 -1.08 -16.53 1.53
CA VAL A 247 -2.35 -16.40 0.79
C VAL A 247 -2.80 -17.75 0.24
N ILE A 248 -1.91 -18.52 -0.39
CA ILE A 248 -2.24 -19.86 -0.94
C ILE A 248 -2.73 -20.80 0.16
N VAL A 249 -2.00 -20.89 1.30
CA VAL A 249 -2.39 -21.72 2.46
C VAL A 249 -3.73 -21.26 3.01
N SER A 250 -3.92 -19.95 3.18
CA SER A 250 -5.17 -19.39 3.69
C SER A 250 -6.36 -19.67 2.77
N LEU A 251 -6.17 -19.56 1.46
CA LEU A 251 -7.21 -19.91 0.48
C LEU A 251 -7.45 -21.40 0.41
N GLY A 252 -6.40 -22.23 0.52
CA GLY A 252 -6.50 -23.68 0.58
C GLY A 252 -7.36 -24.18 1.76
N SER A 253 -7.29 -23.51 2.89
CA SER A 253 -8.06 -23.81 4.10
C SER A 253 -9.48 -23.24 4.10
N GLU A 254 -9.85 -22.34 3.16
CA GLU A 254 -11.19 -21.78 3.07
C GLU A 254 -12.20 -22.85 2.61
N PRO A 255 -13.22 -23.20 3.42
CA PRO A 255 -14.13 -24.31 3.09
C PRO A 255 -15.06 -23.99 1.93
N ARG A 256 -15.37 -22.72 1.70
CA ARG A 256 -16.32 -22.28 0.66
C ARG A 256 -15.61 -21.94 -0.64
N TRP A 257 -15.74 -22.77 -1.64
CA TRP A 257 -15.11 -22.57 -2.96
C TRP A 257 -15.47 -21.24 -3.63
N ARG A 258 -16.71 -20.74 -3.41
CA ARG A 258 -17.15 -19.43 -3.94
C ARG A 258 -16.32 -18.28 -3.38
N GLU A 259 -15.99 -18.32 -2.09
CA GLU A 259 -15.18 -17.30 -1.42
C GLU A 259 -13.74 -17.33 -1.95
N ARG A 260 -13.18 -18.51 -2.24
CA ARG A 260 -11.86 -18.65 -2.90
C ARG A 260 -11.86 -18.01 -4.28
N ILE A 261 -12.85 -18.32 -5.10
CA ILE A 261 -12.96 -17.75 -6.45
C ILE A 261 -13.07 -16.24 -6.38
N VAL A 262 -13.92 -15.68 -5.51
CA VAL A 262 -14.06 -14.23 -5.38
C VAL A 262 -12.72 -13.58 -5.06
N VAL A 263 -11.97 -14.10 -4.08
CA VAL A 263 -10.65 -13.53 -3.72
C VAL A 263 -9.67 -13.63 -4.90
N ILE A 264 -9.57 -14.78 -5.54
CA ILE A 264 -8.68 -14.98 -6.70
C ILE A 264 -9.06 -14.01 -7.82
N THR A 265 -10.36 -13.91 -8.14
CA THR A 265 -10.85 -12.99 -9.16
C THR A 265 -10.49 -11.54 -8.84
N LEU A 266 -10.67 -11.10 -7.60
CA LEU A 266 -10.30 -9.74 -7.21
C LEU A 266 -8.80 -9.48 -7.29
N LEU A 267 -7.96 -10.46 -6.90
CA LEU A 267 -6.50 -10.36 -7.06
C LEU A 267 -6.09 -10.29 -8.54
N VAL A 268 -6.77 -11.05 -9.41
CA VAL A 268 -6.56 -10.98 -10.87
C VAL A 268 -7.05 -9.64 -11.43
N LEU A 269 -8.20 -9.15 -10.99
CA LEU A 269 -8.74 -7.84 -11.41
C LEU A 269 -7.83 -6.66 -11.03
N CYS A 270 -6.98 -6.80 -9.99
CA CYS A 270 -5.95 -5.81 -9.69
C CYS A 270 -4.95 -5.62 -10.86
N LEU A 271 -4.83 -6.59 -11.78
CA LEU A 271 -3.96 -6.46 -12.97
C LEU A 271 -4.52 -5.47 -14.01
N VAL A 272 -5.83 -5.22 -14.02
CA VAL A 272 -6.45 -4.30 -15.01
C VAL A 272 -5.89 -2.87 -14.89
N PRO A 273 -5.90 -2.21 -13.72
CA PRO A 273 -5.28 -0.88 -13.60
C PRO A 273 -3.75 -0.91 -13.73
N VAL A 274 -3.11 -2.06 -13.44
CA VAL A 274 -1.67 -2.25 -13.67
C VAL A 274 -1.32 -2.17 -15.15
N ALA A 275 -2.17 -2.71 -16.02
CA ALA A 275 -1.95 -2.71 -17.46
C ALA A 275 -1.89 -1.30 -18.08
N VAL A 276 -2.47 -0.30 -17.43
CA VAL A 276 -2.46 1.12 -17.85
C VAL A 276 -1.56 2.00 -16.99
N SER A 277 -0.58 1.41 -16.28
CA SER A 277 0.36 2.08 -15.40
C SER A 277 1.81 1.79 -15.79
N LEU A 278 2.69 2.76 -15.61
CA LEU A 278 4.14 2.55 -15.71
C LEU A 278 4.71 1.83 -14.47
N ASP A 279 4.05 1.99 -13.32
CA ASP A 279 4.45 1.48 -12.02
C ASP A 279 3.72 0.19 -11.67
N GLN A 280 3.97 -0.87 -12.45
CA GLN A 280 3.16 -2.08 -12.41
C GLN A 280 3.11 -2.72 -11.01
N SER A 281 4.26 -2.94 -10.38
CA SER A 281 4.30 -3.60 -9.06
C SER A 281 3.74 -2.70 -7.97
N ARG A 282 3.90 -1.38 -8.06
CA ARG A 282 3.36 -0.41 -7.10
C ARG A 282 1.84 -0.42 -7.10
N VAL A 283 1.24 -0.27 -8.26
CA VAL A 283 -0.22 -0.26 -8.39
C VAL A 283 -0.81 -1.59 -7.92
N TYR A 284 -0.20 -2.71 -8.32
CA TYR A 284 -0.64 -4.03 -7.87
C TYR A 284 -0.55 -4.17 -6.34
N ALA A 285 0.58 -3.81 -5.75
CA ALA A 285 0.82 -3.92 -4.31
C ALA A 285 -0.20 -3.13 -3.48
N VAL A 286 -0.47 -1.89 -3.89
CA VAL A 286 -1.43 -1.00 -3.20
C VAL A 286 -2.85 -1.56 -3.28
N LEU A 287 -3.27 -2.07 -4.43
CA LEU A 287 -4.62 -2.59 -4.64
C LEU A 287 -4.84 -3.96 -4.01
N SER A 288 -3.86 -4.85 -4.07
CA SER A 288 -3.99 -6.22 -3.56
C SER A 288 -3.88 -6.32 -2.04
N TRP A 289 -3.14 -5.40 -1.40
CA TRP A 289 -2.88 -5.47 0.04
C TRP A 289 -4.13 -5.55 0.93
N PRO A 290 -5.18 -4.73 0.74
CA PRO A 290 -6.39 -4.83 1.55
C PRO A 290 -7.09 -6.19 1.43
N ILE A 291 -7.06 -6.81 0.24
CA ILE A 291 -7.61 -8.17 0.01
C ILE A 291 -6.77 -9.20 0.77
N VAL A 292 -5.46 -9.13 0.63
CA VAL A 292 -4.51 -10.00 1.34
C VAL A 292 -4.73 -9.90 2.86
N MET A 293 -4.85 -8.69 3.38
CA MET A 293 -5.10 -8.45 4.80
C MET A 293 -6.39 -9.12 5.27
N VAL A 294 -7.49 -9.02 4.50
CA VAL A 294 -8.75 -9.72 4.81
C VAL A 294 -8.57 -11.23 4.85
N VAL A 295 -7.85 -11.80 3.86
CA VAL A 295 -7.60 -13.24 3.77
C VAL A 295 -6.80 -13.73 4.99
N LEU A 296 -5.71 -13.06 5.34
CA LEU A 296 -4.86 -13.43 6.48
C LEU A 296 -5.60 -13.31 7.82
N MET A 297 -6.36 -12.23 8.03
CA MET A 297 -7.17 -12.05 9.23
C MET A 297 -8.25 -13.14 9.35
N ARG A 298 -8.88 -13.51 8.25
CA ARG A 298 -9.90 -14.55 8.22
C ARG A 298 -9.31 -15.94 8.51
N TYR A 299 -8.16 -16.26 7.94
CA TYR A 299 -7.40 -17.47 8.24
C TYR A 299 -7.08 -17.56 9.72
N ALA A 300 -6.49 -16.51 10.30
CA ALA A 300 -6.09 -16.47 11.69
C ALA A 300 -7.26 -16.63 12.68
N ARG A 301 -8.48 -16.23 12.32
CA ARG A 301 -9.69 -16.41 13.15
C ARG A 301 -10.24 -17.84 13.15
N ARG A 302 -9.87 -18.67 12.18
CA ARG A 302 -10.45 -20.01 11.95
C ARG A 302 -9.48 -21.13 12.25
N THR A 303 -8.21 -20.83 12.32
CA THR A 303 -7.11 -21.79 12.43
C THR A 303 -6.54 -21.74 13.85
N GLU A 304 -5.99 -22.84 14.30
CA GLU A 304 -5.30 -22.91 15.58
C GLU A 304 -4.10 -21.97 15.65
N ALA A 305 -3.86 -21.40 16.83
CA ALA A 305 -2.79 -20.43 17.02
C ALA A 305 -1.40 -20.96 16.63
N SER A 306 -1.14 -22.25 16.86
CA SER A 306 0.10 -22.93 16.49
C SER A 306 0.37 -22.92 14.98
N ASP A 307 -0.67 -23.16 14.18
CA ASP A 307 -0.55 -23.21 12.72
C ASP A 307 -0.41 -21.79 12.12
N VAL A 308 -1.11 -20.82 12.74
CA VAL A 308 -0.96 -19.41 12.37
C VAL A 308 0.46 -18.91 12.68
N GLU A 309 1.04 -19.30 13.83
CA GLU A 309 2.43 -18.98 14.17
C GLU A 309 3.41 -19.62 13.19
N ARG A 310 3.24 -20.92 12.85
CA ARG A 310 4.07 -21.62 11.86
C ARG A 310 4.03 -20.93 10.51
N LEU A 311 2.84 -20.55 10.04
CA LEU A 311 2.68 -19.83 8.76
C LEU A 311 3.35 -18.45 8.80
N SER A 312 3.29 -17.76 9.95
CA SER A 312 3.96 -16.45 10.13
C SER A 312 5.49 -16.61 10.07
N VAL A 313 6.05 -17.63 10.75
CA VAL A 313 7.50 -17.95 10.70
C VAL A 313 7.92 -18.29 9.28
N LEU A 314 7.16 -19.15 8.60
CA LEU A 314 7.45 -19.54 7.21
C LEU A 314 7.46 -18.34 6.28
N THR A 315 6.46 -17.45 6.40
CA THR A 315 6.34 -16.25 5.57
C THR A 315 7.54 -15.31 5.78
N LEU A 316 7.95 -15.07 7.04
CA LEU A 316 9.12 -14.26 7.35
C LEU A 316 10.43 -14.93 6.90
N GLY A 317 10.56 -16.24 7.08
CA GLY A 317 11.72 -17.01 6.62
C GLY A 317 11.91 -16.91 5.11
N LEU A 318 10.81 -17.08 4.35
CA LEU A 318 10.83 -16.90 2.90
C LEU A 318 11.14 -15.44 2.52
N ALA A 319 10.57 -14.48 3.25
CA ALA A 319 10.87 -13.07 3.03
C ALA A 319 12.36 -12.74 3.25
N ALA A 320 13.03 -13.40 4.19
CA ALA A 320 14.44 -13.24 4.45
C ALA A 320 15.33 -13.85 3.34
N LEU A 321 14.86 -14.91 2.68
CA LEU A 321 15.60 -15.58 1.59
C LEU A 321 15.54 -14.84 0.26
N PHE A 322 14.47 -14.08 0.01
CA PHE A 322 14.25 -13.44 -1.28
C PHE A 322 14.31 -11.91 -1.16
N PRO A 323 15.20 -11.24 -1.92
CA PRO A 323 15.25 -9.79 -1.97
C PRO A 323 13.95 -9.22 -2.52
N GLY A 324 13.66 -7.96 -2.19
CA GLY A 324 12.55 -7.24 -2.79
C GLY A 324 12.86 -6.90 -4.24
N ILE A 325 11.94 -7.24 -5.12
CA ILE A 325 12.00 -6.90 -6.55
C ILE A 325 10.78 -6.06 -6.86
N PHE A 326 10.97 -4.92 -7.50
CA PHE A 326 9.86 -4.14 -8.05
C PHE A 326 9.96 -4.05 -9.58
N VAL A 327 8.83 -3.86 -10.22
CA VAL A 327 8.73 -3.77 -11.69
C VAL A 327 8.25 -2.38 -12.05
N TRP A 328 9.05 -1.69 -12.84
CA TRP A 328 8.80 -0.34 -13.33
C TRP A 328 9.18 -0.25 -14.81
N GLU A 329 8.32 0.34 -15.62
CA GLU A 329 8.52 0.49 -17.07
C GLU A 329 8.90 -0.83 -17.77
N GLY A 330 8.26 -1.93 -17.38
CA GLY A 330 8.51 -3.25 -17.96
C GLY A 330 9.82 -3.91 -17.53
N ARG A 331 10.55 -3.36 -16.55
CA ARG A 331 11.85 -3.87 -16.07
C ARG A 331 11.79 -4.24 -14.60
N ALA A 332 12.37 -5.40 -14.28
CA ALA A 332 12.56 -5.82 -12.89
C ALA A 332 13.79 -5.14 -12.29
N GLN A 333 13.65 -4.60 -11.08
CA GLN A 333 14.72 -3.94 -10.34
C GLN A 333 14.77 -4.47 -8.91
N LEU A 334 15.99 -4.62 -8.37
CA LEU A 334 16.18 -5.01 -6.97
C LEU A 334 16.06 -3.79 -6.07
N ALA A 335 15.18 -3.88 -5.07
CA ALA A 335 14.90 -2.78 -4.15
C ALA A 335 16.14 -2.36 -3.33
N HIS A 336 17.01 -3.30 -2.97
CA HIS A 336 18.17 -3.03 -2.11
C HIS A 336 19.45 -2.53 -2.87
N HIS A 337 19.34 -2.22 -4.15
CA HIS A 337 20.49 -1.73 -4.94
C HIS A 337 21.17 -0.49 -4.31
N HIS A 338 20.43 0.33 -3.58
CA HIS A 338 20.99 1.51 -2.91
C HIS A 338 21.87 1.15 -1.71
N LEU A 339 21.46 0.21 -0.88
CA LEU A 339 22.28 -0.25 0.27
C LEU A 339 23.61 -0.86 -0.18
N ILE A 340 23.57 -1.72 -1.19
CA ILE A 340 24.78 -2.32 -1.76
C ILE A 340 25.69 -1.26 -2.38
N ARG A 341 25.14 -0.28 -3.11
CA ARG A 341 25.94 0.82 -3.67
C ARG A 341 26.58 1.69 -2.59
N VAL A 342 25.90 1.96 -1.49
CA VAL A 342 26.45 2.72 -0.35
C VAL A 342 27.55 1.93 0.34
N LEU A 343 27.40 0.62 0.51
CA LEU A 343 28.41 -0.26 1.12
C LEU A 343 29.62 -0.49 0.21
N LEU A 344 29.43 -0.56 -1.10
CA LEU A 344 30.53 -0.77 -2.07
C LEU A 344 31.24 0.54 -2.49
N ARG A 345 30.71 1.71 -2.15
CA ARG A 345 31.37 3.01 -2.38
C ARG A 345 32.29 3.46 -1.25
N ARG A 346 32.47 2.64 -0.23
CA ARG A 346 33.49 2.78 0.80
C ARG A 346 34.70 1.88 0.49
#